data_4486be04b28c2a9296a94c4bbb944b7d
#
_entry.id   4486be04b28c2a9296a94c4bbb944b7d
#
_cell.length_a   1.000
_cell.length_b   1.000
_cell.length_c   1.000
_cell.angle_alpha   90.00
_cell.angle_beta   90.00
_cell.angle_gamma   90.00
#
_symmetry.space_group_name_H-M   'P 1'
#
loop_
_entity.id
_entity.type
_entity.pdbx_description
1 polymer ?
#
loop_
_entity_poly.entity_id
_entity_poly.type
_entity_poly.pdbx_seq_one_letter_code
_entity_poly.pdbx_strand_id
1 'polypeptide(L)'
;GASVKVFDNDIYKLKQLQNNLGQRVWTSVLEHKILAKQLKTCEVAVGALSNEYGRAPVVVTEEMVAAMRPGSIIIDVAIDRGGCFETSELTSHEKPTFVKHGVIHYGVPNIPSGFARTASQAISNVLMPLMLTISDEGGLDEMLWHDVNVREGIYLFKGALTDFYISQKFDLKYTDLNLLIASRR
;
A
#
# COMPACT_ATOMS: atom_id res chain seq x y z
N GLY A 1 -3.43 21.19 -13.47
CA GLY A 1 -4.11 22.38 -12.93
C GLY A 1 -4.78 22.17 -11.56
N ALA A 2 -4.73 20.96 -10.96
CA ALA A 2 -5.32 20.71 -9.64
C ALA A 2 -4.45 21.31 -8.52
N SER A 3 -5.08 21.85 -7.47
CA SER A 3 -4.39 22.22 -6.23
C SER A 3 -4.22 20.97 -5.35
N VAL A 4 -3.01 20.47 -5.26
CA VAL A 4 -2.69 19.23 -4.54
C VAL A 4 -2.08 19.54 -3.18
N LYS A 5 -2.54 18.81 -2.13
CA LYS A 5 -1.98 18.84 -0.78
C LYS A 5 -1.62 17.43 -0.38
N VAL A 6 -0.39 17.23 0.08
CA VAL A 6 0.15 15.91 0.43
C VAL A 6 0.45 15.84 1.92
N PHE A 7 -0.01 14.75 2.55
CA PHE A 7 0.21 14.45 3.95
C PHE A 7 0.97 13.13 4.06
N ASP A 8 2.02 13.11 4.87
CA ASP A 8 2.76 11.90 5.25
C ASP A 8 3.42 12.14 6.61
N ASN A 9 3.67 11.09 7.38
CA ASN A 9 4.45 11.18 8.62
C ASN A 9 5.96 11.22 8.37
N ASP A 10 6.39 10.78 7.19
CA ASP A 10 7.79 10.75 6.80
C ASP A 10 8.18 12.06 6.07
N ILE A 11 8.88 12.93 6.80
CA ILE A 11 9.35 14.22 6.28
C ILE A 11 10.32 14.02 5.10
N TYR A 12 11.11 12.94 5.09
CA TYR A 12 12.05 12.66 3.99
C TYR A 12 11.31 12.33 2.70
N LYS A 13 10.22 11.54 2.78
CA LYS A 13 9.35 11.26 1.62
C LYS A 13 8.71 12.54 1.09
N LEU A 14 8.21 13.40 1.97
CA LEU A 14 7.65 14.70 1.56
C LEU A 14 8.69 15.58 0.86
N LYS A 15 9.93 15.62 1.36
CA LYS A 15 11.04 16.36 0.73
C LYS A 15 11.43 15.75 -0.60
N GLN A 16 11.53 14.42 -0.68
CA GLN A 16 11.84 13.71 -1.93
C GLN A 16 10.78 13.96 -3.00
N LEU A 17 9.49 13.94 -2.62
CA LEU A 17 8.39 14.28 -3.51
C LEU A 17 8.56 15.66 -4.14
N GLN A 18 8.86 16.69 -3.34
CA GLN A 18 9.08 18.04 -3.83
C GLN A 18 10.27 18.13 -4.80
N ASN A 19 11.36 17.41 -4.50
CA ASN A 19 12.55 17.38 -5.36
C ASN A 19 12.25 16.70 -6.71
N ASN A 20 11.48 15.61 -6.69
CA ASN A 20 11.16 14.83 -7.89
C ASN A 20 10.15 15.53 -8.81
N LEU A 21 9.22 16.31 -8.25
CA LEU A 21 8.20 16.98 -9.05
C LEU A 21 8.69 18.24 -9.77
N GLY A 22 9.84 18.80 -9.38
CA GLY A 22 10.36 20.05 -9.96
C GLY A 22 9.45 21.27 -9.74
N GLN A 23 8.38 21.14 -8.98
CA GLN A 23 7.44 22.20 -8.63
C GLN A 23 7.03 22.12 -7.16
N ARG A 24 6.69 23.24 -6.56
CA ARG A 24 6.24 23.28 -5.17
C ARG A 24 4.84 22.74 -5.04
N VAL A 25 4.69 21.66 -4.24
CA VAL A 25 3.43 21.11 -3.80
C VAL A 25 3.29 21.40 -2.30
N TRP A 26 2.08 21.73 -1.84
CA TRP A 26 1.85 21.93 -0.42
C TRP A 26 1.97 20.58 0.31
N THR A 27 2.81 20.54 1.35
CA THR A 27 3.06 19.33 2.13
C THR A 27 2.91 19.59 3.62
N SER A 28 2.45 18.60 4.38
CA SER A 28 2.34 18.66 5.84
C SER A 28 2.51 17.27 6.43
N VAL A 29 2.96 17.22 7.68
CA VAL A 29 2.83 16.00 8.48
C VAL A 29 1.36 15.73 8.79
N LEU A 30 1.04 14.46 9.06
CA LEU A 30 -0.30 14.02 9.41
C LEU A 30 -0.67 14.54 10.82
N GLU A 31 -1.12 15.79 10.89
CA GLU A 31 -1.72 16.37 12.07
C GLU A 31 -3.25 16.36 11.94
N HIS A 32 -3.94 15.76 12.88
CA HIS A 32 -5.38 15.51 12.86
C HIS A 32 -6.20 16.79 12.61
N LYS A 33 -5.86 17.88 13.27
CA LYS A 33 -6.57 19.17 13.12
C LYS A 33 -6.37 19.78 11.74
N ILE A 34 -5.14 19.71 11.22
CA ILE A 34 -4.82 20.25 9.88
C ILE A 34 -5.50 19.40 8.81
N LEU A 35 -5.43 18.06 8.92
CA LEU A 35 -6.06 17.13 8.01
C LEU A 35 -7.58 17.36 7.96
N ALA A 36 -8.24 17.40 9.11
CA ALA A 36 -9.69 17.66 9.22
C ALA A 36 -10.10 19.00 8.58
N LYS A 37 -9.29 20.06 8.77
CA LYS A 37 -9.54 21.36 8.12
C LYS A 37 -9.45 21.28 6.60
N GLN A 38 -8.48 20.53 6.07
CA GLN A 38 -8.29 20.40 4.62
C GLN A 38 -9.38 19.54 3.99
N LEU A 39 -9.79 18.46 4.65
CA LEU A 39 -10.88 17.58 4.18
C LEU A 39 -12.21 18.31 3.99
N LYS A 40 -12.54 19.29 4.86
CA LYS A 40 -13.76 20.10 4.72
C LYS A 40 -13.87 20.88 3.39
N THR A 41 -12.75 21.12 2.73
CA THR A 41 -12.69 21.95 1.53
C THR A 41 -12.17 21.21 0.29
N CYS A 42 -11.71 19.98 0.42
CA CYS A 42 -11.24 19.20 -0.72
C CYS A 42 -12.41 18.64 -1.54
N GLU A 43 -12.18 18.48 -2.82
CA GLU A 43 -13.12 17.84 -3.75
C GLU A 43 -12.83 16.34 -3.85
N VAL A 44 -11.55 15.97 -3.77
CA VAL A 44 -11.10 14.58 -3.83
C VAL A 44 -10.07 14.32 -2.74
N ALA A 45 -10.28 13.28 -1.96
CA ALA A 45 -9.32 12.76 -0.99
C ALA A 45 -8.82 11.38 -1.45
N VAL A 46 -7.50 11.19 -1.47
CA VAL A 46 -6.87 9.93 -1.86
C VAL A 46 -6.12 9.33 -0.67
N GLY A 47 -6.49 8.14 -0.25
CA GLY A 47 -5.81 7.37 0.78
C GLY A 47 -4.82 6.39 0.17
N ALA A 48 -3.52 6.61 0.39
CA ALA A 48 -2.45 5.76 -0.12
C ALA A 48 -1.38 5.46 0.93
N LEU A 49 -1.76 5.52 2.21
CA LEU A 49 -0.84 5.23 3.31
C LEU A 49 -0.58 3.73 3.40
N SER A 50 0.66 3.38 3.63
CA SER A 50 1.06 2.01 3.92
C SER A 50 1.74 1.93 5.28
N ASN A 51 1.59 0.80 5.94
CA ASN A 51 2.43 0.43 7.07
C ASN A 51 3.39 -0.67 6.59
N GLU A 52 4.59 -0.73 7.12
CA GLU A 52 5.54 -1.80 6.79
C GLU A 52 4.92 -3.16 7.06
N TYR A 53 4.04 -3.23 8.06
CA TYR A 53 3.49 -4.45 8.59
C TYR A 53 1.96 -4.41 8.68
N GLY A 54 1.30 -5.19 7.81
CA GLY A 54 -0.11 -5.50 7.94
C GLY A 54 -1.07 -4.41 7.45
N ARG A 55 -2.02 -4.01 8.30
CA ARG A 55 -3.13 -3.13 7.94
C ARG A 55 -2.68 -1.68 7.74
N ALA A 56 -3.23 -1.00 6.73
CA ALA A 56 -3.06 0.44 6.55
C ALA A 56 -3.57 1.21 7.79
N PRO A 57 -2.89 2.31 8.18
CA PRO A 57 -3.36 3.12 9.31
C PRO A 57 -4.63 3.87 8.92
N VAL A 58 -5.66 3.79 9.75
CA VAL A 58 -6.85 4.62 9.63
C VAL A 58 -6.53 6.00 10.19
N VAL A 59 -6.48 7.00 9.32
CA VAL A 59 -6.13 8.39 9.68
C VAL A 59 -7.27 9.37 9.52
N VAL A 60 -8.32 9.00 8.80
CA VAL A 60 -9.51 9.81 8.59
C VAL A 60 -10.69 9.13 9.28
N THR A 61 -11.22 9.78 10.32
CA THR A 61 -12.36 9.28 11.09
C THR A 61 -13.69 9.50 10.34
N GLU A 62 -14.72 8.77 10.75
CA GLU A 62 -16.07 8.94 10.20
C GLU A 62 -16.59 10.38 10.40
N GLU A 63 -16.26 11.01 11.53
CA GLU A 63 -16.62 12.42 11.78
C GLU A 63 -15.99 13.38 10.78
N MET A 64 -14.73 13.13 10.41
CA MET A 64 -14.06 13.93 9.38
C MET A 64 -14.71 13.77 8.02
N VAL A 65 -15.12 12.55 7.66
CA VAL A 65 -15.83 12.26 6.41
C VAL A 65 -17.20 12.95 6.41
N ALA A 66 -17.96 12.88 7.51
CA ALA A 66 -19.25 13.54 7.64
C ALA A 66 -19.16 15.08 7.54
N ALA A 67 -17.99 15.66 7.83
CA ALA A 67 -17.72 17.08 7.70
C ALA A 67 -17.23 17.51 6.29
N MET A 68 -17.01 16.57 5.36
CA MET A 68 -16.68 16.85 3.97
C MET A 68 -17.88 17.43 3.22
N ARG A 69 -17.63 18.08 2.08
CA ARG A 69 -18.71 18.61 1.23
C ARG A 69 -19.49 17.46 0.59
N PRO A 70 -20.82 17.52 0.56
CA PRO A 70 -21.60 16.57 -0.24
C PRO A 70 -21.15 16.57 -1.70
N GLY A 71 -21.02 15.36 -2.27
CA GLY A 71 -20.52 15.17 -3.64
C GLY A 71 -18.99 15.12 -3.76
N SER A 72 -18.23 15.35 -2.67
CA SER A 72 -16.79 15.05 -2.70
C SER A 72 -16.52 13.55 -2.81
N ILE A 73 -15.30 13.20 -3.26
CA ILE A 73 -14.92 11.84 -3.61
C ILE A 73 -13.77 11.38 -2.69
N ILE A 74 -13.89 10.17 -2.18
CA ILE A 74 -12.80 9.44 -1.52
C ILE A 74 -12.37 8.29 -2.41
N ILE A 75 -11.07 8.19 -2.69
CA ILE A 75 -10.43 7.07 -3.38
C ILE A 75 -9.46 6.42 -2.40
N ASP A 76 -9.79 5.23 -1.91
CA ASP A 76 -8.92 4.51 -0.97
C ASP A 76 -8.07 3.48 -1.71
N VAL A 77 -6.85 3.89 -2.10
CA VAL A 77 -5.87 3.01 -2.76
C VAL A 77 -5.32 1.96 -1.78
N ALA A 78 -5.39 2.24 -0.48
CA ALA A 78 -4.93 1.32 0.57
C ALA A 78 -6.01 0.29 0.98
N ILE A 79 -7.13 0.21 0.25
CA ILE A 79 -8.26 -0.65 0.59
C ILE A 79 -7.89 -2.14 0.69
N ASP A 80 -6.94 -2.62 -0.12
CA ASP A 80 -6.39 -3.98 -0.05
C ASP A 80 -5.79 -4.33 1.31
N ARG A 81 -5.34 -3.29 2.04
CA ARG A 81 -4.79 -3.39 3.39
C ARG A 81 -5.72 -2.85 4.48
N GLY A 82 -7.02 -2.76 4.18
CA GLY A 82 -8.06 -2.34 5.12
C GLY A 82 -8.40 -0.86 5.10
N GLY A 83 -7.78 -0.06 4.23
CA GLY A 83 -8.10 1.33 3.98
C GLY A 83 -7.59 2.35 5.00
N CYS A 84 -7.52 3.61 4.57
CA CYS A 84 -7.08 4.76 5.37
C CYS A 84 -8.23 5.57 5.99
N PHE A 85 -9.45 5.32 5.56
CA PHE A 85 -10.65 5.99 6.05
C PHE A 85 -11.49 5.01 6.88
N GLU A 86 -12.00 5.45 8.01
CA GLU A 86 -12.88 4.64 8.87
C GLU A 86 -14.17 4.20 8.14
N THR A 87 -14.59 4.99 7.17
CA THR A 87 -15.78 4.74 6.35
C THR A 87 -15.52 3.89 5.11
N SER A 88 -14.29 3.47 4.85
CA SER A 88 -13.94 2.68 3.67
C SER A 88 -14.55 1.28 3.74
N GLU A 89 -15.15 0.86 2.64
CA GLU A 89 -15.69 -0.48 2.43
C GLU A 89 -15.16 -1.06 1.13
N LEU A 90 -14.93 -2.39 1.11
CA LEU A 90 -14.55 -3.10 -0.11
C LEU A 90 -15.70 -3.05 -1.12
N THR A 91 -15.39 -2.64 -2.32
CA THR A 91 -16.30 -2.63 -3.47
C THR A 91 -15.78 -3.55 -4.58
N SER A 92 -16.45 -3.58 -5.72
CA SER A 92 -16.06 -4.41 -6.86
C SER A 92 -16.00 -3.58 -8.15
N HIS A 93 -15.35 -4.12 -9.19
CA HIS A 93 -15.35 -3.45 -10.50
C HIS A 93 -16.76 -3.30 -11.11
N GLU A 94 -17.70 -4.17 -10.77
CA GLU A 94 -19.10 -4.08 -11.24
C GLU A 94 -19.87 -3.00 -10.51
N LYS A 95 -19.59 -2.80 -9.20
CA LYS A 95 -20.19 -1.78 -8.35
C LYS A 95 -19.08 -1.03 -7.61
N PRO A 96 -18.39 -0.09 -8.28
CA PRO A 96 -17.12 0.45 -7.78
C PRO A 96 -17.26 1.50 -6.69
N THR A 97 -18.45 2.05 -6.52
CA THR A 97 -18.67 3.17 -5.59
C THR A 97 -19.89 2.96 -4.70
N PHE A 98 -19.87 3.58 -3.54
CA PHE A 98 -21.02 3.78 -2.66
C PHE A 98 -21.01 5.20 -2.10
N VAL A 99 -22.12 5.61 -1.49
CA VAL A 99 -22.25 6.93 -0.88
C VAL A 99 -22.50 6.80 0.61
N LYS A 100 -21.66 7.48 1.41
CA LYS A 100 -21.84 7.59 2.86
C LYS A 100 -21.60 9.03 3.29
N HIS A 101 -22.48 9.59 4.12
CA HIS A 101 -22.49 11.02 4.52
C HIS A 101 -22.51 12.00 3.32
N GLY A 102 -23.11 11.62 2.19
CA GLY A 102 -23.12 12.44 0.98
C GLY A 102 -21.79 12.45 0.21
N VAL A 103 -20.78 11.69 0.67
CA VAL A 103 -19.45 11.54 0.05
C VAL A 103 -19.39 10.24 -0.74
N ILE A 104 -18.90 10.31 -1.97
CA ILE A 104 -18.74 9.17 -2.87
C ILE A 104 -17.44 8.45 -2.51
N HIS A 105 -17.52 7.16 -2.21
CA HIS A 105 -16.37 6.32 -1.88
C HIS A 105 -16.06 5.35 -3.02
N TYR A 106 -14.80 5.26 -3.40
CA TYR A 106 -14.25 4.25 -4.31
C TYR A 106 -13.28 3.37 -3.52
N GLY A 107 -13.62 2.10 -3.35
CA GLY A 107 -12.87 1.12 -2.56
C GLY A 107 -12.66 -0.20 -3.31
N VAL A 108 -12.38 -0.15 -4.61
CA VAL A 108 -12.11 -1.34 -5.42
C VAL A 108 -10.71 -1.86 -5.13
N PRO A 109 -10.55 -3.12 -4.65
CA PRO A 109 -9.24 -3.70 -4.42
C PRO A 109 -8.53 -3.98 -5.75
N ASN A 110 -7.20 -4.06 -5.70
CA ASN A 110 -6.37 -4.34 -6.88
C ASN A 110 -6.70 -3.42 -8.06
N ILE A 111 -6.70 -2.11 -7.84
CA ILE A 111 -6.92 -1.09 -8.87
C ILE A 111 -6.14 -1.37 -10.18
N PRO A 112 -4.87 -1.85 -10.15
CA PRO A 112 -4.12 -2.18 -11.37
C PRO A 112 -4.79 -3.21 -12.26
N SER A 113 -5.66 -4.07 -11.75
CA SER A 113 -6.38 -5.06 -12.56
C SER A 113 -7.32 -4.43 -13.60
N GLY A 114 -7.79 -3.20 -13.35
CA GLY A 114 -8.53 -2.41 -14.34
C GLY A 114 -7.69 -1.98 -15.56
N PHE A 115 -6.37 -2.07 -15.46
CA PHE A 115 -5.41 -1.76 -16.53
C PHE A 115 -4.42 -2.91 -16.71
N ALA A 116 -4.95 -4.13 -16.83
CA ALA A 116 -4.23 -5.39 -16.74
C ALA A 116 -3.00 -5.47 -17.66
N ARG A 117 -3.09 -4.98 -18.90
CA ARG A 117 -1.96 -4.99 -19.85
C ARG A 117 -0.77 -4.17 -19.32
N THR A 118 -1.01 -2.93 -18.87
CA THR A 118 0.03 -2.05 -18.36
C THR A 118 0.60 -2.57 -17.04
N ALA A 119 -0.25 -3.05 -16.14
CA ALA A 119 0.16 -3.60 -14.86
C ALA A 119 1.02 -4.86 -15.04
N SER A 120 0.59 -5.80 -15.90
CA SER A 120 1.34 -7.03 -16.18
C SER A 120 2.68 -6.74 -16.83
N GLN A 121 2.74 -5.77 -17.75
CA GLN A 121 4.01 -5.37 -18.37
C GLN A 121 4.97 -4.75 -17.33
N ALA A 122 4.46 -3.88 -16.45
CA ALA A 122 5.27 -3.27 -15.39
C ALA A 122 5.84 -4.32 -14.42
N ILE A 123 5.02 -5.27 -13.98
CA ILE A 123 5.45 -6.38 -13.11
C ILE A 123 6.47 -7.26 -13.85
N SER A 124 6.21 -7.62 -15.10
CA SER A 124 7.12 -8.44 -15.91
C SER A 124 8.50 -7.79 -16.07
N ASN A 125 8.54 -6.48 -16.28
CA ASN A 125 9.81 -5.75 -16.40
C ASN A 125 10.67 -5.80 -15.13
N VAL A 126 10.06 -5.98 -13.96
CA VAL A 126 10.76 -6.13 -12.67
C VAL A 126 11.09 -7.60 -12.39
N LEU A 127 10.15 -8.52 -12.62
CA LEU A 127 10.32 -9.92 -12.26
C LEU A 127 11.23 -10.67 -13.25
N MET A 128 11.20 -10.34 -14.54
CA MET A 128 12.00 -11.06 -15.54
C MET A 128 13.51 -10.99 -15.25
N PRO A 129 14.13 -9.81 -15.03
CA PRO A 129 15.55 -9.73 -14.66
C PRO A 129 15.85 -10.54 -13.39
N LEU A 130 14.98 -10.46 -12.37
CA LEU A 130 15.14 -11.22 -11.13
C LEU A 130 15.15 -12.73 -11.38
N MET A 131 14.20 -13.23 -12.18
CA MET A 131 14.11 -14.66 -12.53
C MET A 131 15.34 -15.14 -13.29
N LEU A 132 15.87 -14.32 -14.20
CA LEU A 132 17.11 -14.62 -14.92
C LEU A 132 18.31 -14.70 -13.96
N THR A 133 18.46 -13.71 -13.06
CA THR A 133 19.52 -13.72 -12.05
C THR A 133 19.43 -14.96 -11.15
N ILE A 134 18.23 -15.33 -10.69
CA ILE A 134 18.04 -16.56 -9.89
C ILE A 134 18.51 -17.80 -10.66
N SER A 135 18.23 -17.86 -11.97
CA SER A 135 18.66 -18.98 -12.82
C SER A 135 20.17 -19.02 -12.99
N ASP A 136 20.80 -17.87 -13.22
CA ASP A 136 22.24 -17.76 -13.46
C ASP A 136 23.07 -18.07 -12.19
N GLU A 137 22.52 -17.74 -11.01
CA GLU A 137 23.16 -18.00 -9.72
C GLU A 137 22.94 -19.43 -9.18
N GLY A 138 22.35 -20.32 -9.95
CA GLY A 138 22.16 -21.72 -9.56
C GLY A 138 20.85 -22.01 -8.83
N GLY A 139 19.91 -21.07 -8.85
CA GLY A 139 18.55 -21.21 -8.34
C GLY A 139 18.24 -20.38 -7.10
N LEU A 140 16.98 -20.46 -6.67
CA LEU A 140 16.49 -19.66 -5.55
C LEU A 140 17.22 -19.95 -4.23
N ASP A 141 17.56 -21.20 -3.98
CA ASP A 141 18.25 -21.62 -2.76
C ASP A 141 19.60 -20.89 -2.61
N GLU A 142 20.37 -20.75 -3.68
CA GLU A 142 21.66 -20.03 -3.66
C GLU A 142 21.45 -18.52 -3.51
N MET A 143 20.50 -17.97 -4.24
CA MET A 143 20.21 -16.54 -4.18
C MET A 143 19.75 -16.07 -2.79
N LEU A 144 19.04 -16.92 -2.03
CA LEU A 144 18.64 -16.62 -0.66
C LEU A 144 19.81 -16.40 0.30
N TRP A 145 21.02 -16.87 -0.02
CA TRP A 145 22.23 -16.61 0.76
C TRP A 145 22.76 -15.19 0.58
N HIS A 146 22.62 -14.64 -0.61
CA HIS A 146 23.28 -13.41 -1.03
C HIS A 146 22.35 -12.19 -1.06
N ASP A 147 21.06 -12.38 -1.35
CA ASP A 147 20.12 -11.27 -1.52
C ASP A 147 19.07 -11.21 -0.40
N VAL A 148 19.20 -10.15 0.43
CA VAL A 148 18.27 -9.87 1.54
C VAL A 148 16.87 -9.52 1.01
N ASN A 149 16.77 -8.80 -0.11
CA ASN A 149 15.46 -8.37 -0.65
C ASN A 149 14.65 -9.58 -1.15
N VAL A 150 15.34 -10.56 -1.74
CA VAL A 150 14.70 -11.83 -2.13
C VAL A 150 14.21 -12.58 -0.90
N ARG A 151 15.00 -12.62 0.18
CA ARG A 151 14.57 -13.25 1.45
C ARG A 151 13.33 -12.62 2.04
N GLU A 152 13.24 -11.30 2.03
CA GLU A 152 12.07 -10.56 2.56
C GLU A 152 10.78 -10.82 1.76
N GLY A 153 10.90 -11.24 0.50
CA GLY A 153 9.77 -11.62 -0.34
C GLY A 153 9.28 -13.07 -0.16
N ILE A 154 9.94 -13.88 0.66
CA ILE A 154 9.62 -15.31 0.82
C ILE A 154 8.58 -15.51 1.94
N TYR A 155 7.38 -15.88 1.59
CA TYR A 155 6.31 -16.21 2.53
C TYR A 155 6.28 -17.69 2.92
N LEU A 156 6.68 -18.55 1.99
CA LEU A 156 6.76 -20.01 2.17
C LEU A 156 8.08 -20.53 1.63
N PHE A 157 8.79 -21.31 2.45
CA PHE A 157 10.02 -21.97 2.03
C PHE A 157 10.02 -23.42 2.49
N LYS A 158 10.08 -24.36 1.52
CA LYS A 158 10.11 -25.80 1.77
C LYS A 158 9.01 -26.32 2.71
N GLY A 159 7.81 -25.77 2.53
CA GLY A 159 6.63 -26.14 3.31
C GLY A 159 6.52 -25.46 4.68
N ALA A 160 7.49 -24.61 5.06
CA ALA A 160 7.41 -23.81 6.28
C ALA A 160 6.97 -22.38 5.96
N LEU A 161 6.04 -21.83 6.78
CA LEU A 161 5.62 -20.44 6.70
C LEU A 161 6.69 -19.54 7.32
N THR A 162 7.20 -18.60 6.52
CA THR A 162 8.32 -17.72 6.89
C THR A 162 7.92 -16.25 7.01
N ASP A 163 6.66 -15.92 6.82
CA ASP A 163 6.11 -14.59 7.08
C ASP A 163 5.46 -14.54 8.45
N PHE A 164 6.00 -13.69 9.33
CA PHE A 164 5.53 -13.53 10.70
C PHE A 164 4.10 -12.98 10.77
N TYR A 165 3.75 -12.02 9.91
CA TYR A 165 2.43 -11.37 9.96
C TYR A 165 1.31 -12.27 9.45
N ILE A 166 1.58 -13.04 8.41
CA ILE A 166 0.65 -14.08 7.95
C ILE A 166 0.44 -15.12 9.05
N SER A 167 1.51 -15.53 9.74
CA SER A 167 1.41 -16.49 10.84
C SER A 167 0.50 -15.98 11.96
N GLN A 168 0.66 -14.73 12.36
CA GLN A 168 -0.18 -14.11 13.41
C GLN A 168 -1.64 -13.95 12.95
N LYS A 169 -1.86 -13.55 11.69
CA LYS A 169 -3.20 -13.31 11.16
C LYS A 169 -4.04 -14.57 11.07
N PHE A 170 -3.43 -15.71 10.78
CA PHE A 170 -4.11 -16.98 10.55
C PHE A 170 -3.86 -18.01 11.65
N ASP A 171 -3.19 -17.63 12.74
CA ASP A 171 -2.79 -18.50 13.85
C ASP A 171 -2.03 -19.75 13.36
N LEU A 172 -1.04 -19.53 12.48
CA LEU A 172 -0.22 -20.57 11.89
C LEU A 172 1.18 -20.60 12.52
N LYS A 173 1.83 -21.76 12.47
CA LYS A 173 3.21 -21.91 12.96
C LYS A 173 4.17 -21.10 12.08
N TYR A 174 4.87 -20.15 12.69
CA TYR A 174 5.96 -19.39 12.08
C TYR A 174 7.29 -20.14 12.18
N THR A 175 8.13 -20.01 11.16
CA THR A 175 9.52 -20.47 11.17
C THR A 175 10.42 -19.41 10.56
N ASP A 176 11.45 -19.00 11.27
CA ASP A 176 12.41 -18.00 10.78
C ASP A 176 13.16 -18.53 9.56
N LEU A 177 13.09 -17.80 8.44
CA LEU A 177 13.75 -18.16 7.18
C LEU A 177 15.27 -18.25 7.35
N ASN A 178 15.88 -17.35 8.13
CA ASN A 178 17.33 -17.34 8.32
C ASN A 178 17.79 -18.60 9.06
N LEU A 179 17.00 -19.10 10.02
CA LEU A 179 17.29 -20.35 10.70
C LEU A 179 17.16 -21.56 9.75
N LEU A 180 16.16 -21.56 8.87
CA LEU A 180 16.00 -22.63 7.86
C LEU A 180 17.14 -22.63 6.85
N ILE A 181 17.60 -21.48 6.43
CA ILE A 181 18.75 -21.36 5.53
C ILE A 181 20.02 -21.83 6.26
N ALA A 182 20.28 -21.37 7.48
CA ALA A 182 21.47 -21.71 8.26
C ALA A 182 21.55 -23.21 8.63
N SER A 183 20.43 -23.89 8.82
CA SER A 183 20.39 -25.31 9.19
C SER A 183 20.84 -26.27 8.08
N ARG A 184 21.24 -25.77 6.91
CA ARG A 184 21.68 -26.52 5.73
C ARG A 184 23.21 -26.67 5.63
N ARG A 185 23.92 -26.11 6.56
CA ARG A 185 25.33 -26.39 6.74
C ARG A 185 25.51 -27.56 7.72
#